data_8070334f09b1df5edfe47e8c49473c1d
#
_entry.id   8070334f09b1df5edfe47e8c49473c1d
#
_cell.length_a   1.000
_cell.length_b   1.000
_cell.length_c   1.000
_cell.angle_alpha   90.00
_cell.angle_beta   90.00
_cell.angle_gamma   90.00
#
_symmetry.space_group_name_H-M   'P 1'
#
loop_
_entity.id
_entity.type
_entity.pdbx_description
1 polymer ?
#
loop_
_entity_poly.entity_id
_entity_poly.type
_entity_poly.pdbx_seq_one_letter_code
_entity_poly.pdbx_strand_id
1 'polypeptide(L)'
;ELDGKNHEVSNYDIFKKYKNLNYTQSINHNIILNLLYSYYKKYYDINSLNVYKDKDYLIEETPHINIEGQIITQDRINSALEYHTIKKVIDIYQNKINLLEIGAGSGRTTETILAFEKNKISKYFVVDLPPALYLNFIRLKTNFPEKKIGVANNINTEDEIKEFISNHDVIFLLPHQLDLLKRNNIKIQ
;
A
#
# COMPACT_ATOMS: atom_id res chain seq x y z
N GLU A 1 0.33 16.24 34.11
CA GLU A 1 0.05 17.57 33.52
C GLU A 1 -0.10 17.35 32.01
N LEU A 2 -1.36 17.30 31.56
CA LEU A 2 -1.69 17.28 30.14
C LEU A 2 -1.50 18.71 29.63
N ASP A 3 -0.48 18.88 28.82
CA ASP A 3 -0.14 20.15 28.21
C ASP A 3 -1.33 20.64 27.36
N GLY A 4 -1.97 21.70 27.83
CA GLY A 4 -3.22 22.24 27.29
C GLY A 4 -3.06 22.98 25.97
N LYS A 5 -2.40 22.38 24.99
CA LYS A 5 -2.50 22.84 23.62
C LYS A 5 -3.85 22.42 23.08
N ASN A 6 -4.76 23.37 23.03
CA ASN A 6 -5.97 23.32 22.20
C ASN A 6 -5.53 23.03 20.77
N HIS A 7 -5.40 21.76 20.42
CA HIS A 7 -5.42 21.37 19.03
C HIS A 7 -6.85 21.67 18.57
N GLU A 8 -7.00 22.77 17.87
CA GLU A 8 -8.18 23.02 17.08
C GLU A 8 -8.43 21.75 16.26
N VAL A 9 -9.47 21.01 16.70
CA VAL A 9 -10.04 19.92 15.91
C VAL A 9 -10.72 20.60 14.73
N SER A 10 -9.91 20.97 13.74
CA SER A 10 -10.40 21.68 12.58
C SER A 10 -11.33 20.73 11.82
N ASN A 11 -12.62 21.01 11.96
CA ASN A 11 -13.71 20.63 11.05
C ASN A 11 -13.68 19.20 10.51
N TYR A 12 -13.69 18.20 11.43
CA TYR A 12 -14.16 16.88 11.05
C TYR A 12 -15.65 16.99 10.77
N ASP A 13 -16.02 17.19 9.52
CA ASP A 13 -17.42 17.13 9.16
C ASP A 13 -17.90 15.68 9.20
N ILE A 14 -18.19 15.20 10.41
CA ILE A 14 -18.77 13.87 10.64
C ILE A 14 -20.04 13.67 9.82
N PHE A 15 -20.72 14.77 9.47
CA PHE A 15 -21.97 14.78 8.74
C PHE A 15 -21.78 14.91 7.21
N LYS A 16 -20.53 14.99 6.73
CA LYS A 16 -20.27 15.03 5.29
C LYS A 16 -20.92 13.83 4.60
N LYS A 17 -21.79 14.13 3.62
CA LYS A 17 -22.45 13.11 2.81
C LYS A 17 -21.60 12.82 1.57
N TYR A 18 -21.39 11.54 1.28
CA TYR A 18 -20.71 11.09 0.07
C TYR A 18 -21.73 10.67 -0.98
N LYS A 19 -21.41 10.92 -2.27
CA LYS A 19 -22.32 10.75 -3.42
C LYS A 19 -22.94 9.34 -3.50
N ASN A 20 -22.12 8.32 -3.24
CA ASN A 20 -22.50 6.91 -3.38
C ASN A 20 -22.97 6.26 -2.06
N LEU A 21 -23.11 7.03 -0.97
CA LEU A 21 -23.52 6.53 0.33
C LEU A 21 -24.79 7.23 0.79
N ASN A 22 -25.65 6.50 1.49
CA ASN A 22 -26.74 7.15 2.22
C ASN A 22 -26.21 7.89 3.46
N TYR A 23 -27.06 8.69 4.11
CA TYR A 23 -26.67 9.54 5.24
C TYR A 23 -26.06 8.73 6.40
N THR A 24 -26.70 7.65 6.80
CA THR A 24 -26.24 6.77 7.89
C THR A 24 -24.91 6.12 7.56
N GLN A 25 -24.73 5.64 6.33
CA GLN A 25 -23.47 5.07 5.87
C GLN A 25 -22.34 6.11 5.89
N SER A 26 -22.63 7.34 5.46
CA SER A 26 -21.64 8.43 5.49
C SER A 26 -21.18 8.74 6.92
N ILE A 27 -22.12 8.84 7.87
CA ILE A 27 -21.79 9.06 9.29
C ILE A 27 -20.96 7.92 9.85
N ASN A 28 -21.35 6.66 9.60
CA ASN A 28 -20.62 5.50 10.08
C ASN A 28 -19.18 5.46 9.55
N HIS A 29 -19.00 5.73 8.26
CA HIS A 29 -17.66 5.81 7.66
C HIS A 29 -16.81 6.91 8.31
N ASN A 30 -17.40 8.10 8.51
CA ASN A 30 -16.68 9.20 9.13
C ASN A 30 -16.27 8.89 10.57
N ILE A 31 -17.14 8.24 11.36
CA ILE A 31 -16.81 7.80 12.72
C ILE A 31 -15.66 6.79 12.70
N ILE A 32 -15.76 5.74 11.85
CA ILE A 32 -14.72 4.71 11.74
C ILE A 32 -13.39 5.34 11.34
N LEU A 33 -13.41 6.24 10.36
CA LEU A 33 -12.19 6.88 9.87
C LEU A 33 -11.53 7.76 10.95
N ASN A 34 -12.32 8.51 11.70
CA ASN A 34 -11.82 9.30 12.84
C ASN A 34 -11.25 8.43 13.96
N LEU A 35 -11.87 7.30 14.26
CA LEU A 35 -11.35 6.34 15.24
C LEU A 35 -10.03 5.72 14.77
N LEU A 36 -9.94 5.29 13.52
CA LEU A 36 -8.71 4.75 12.93
C LEU A 36 -7.60 5.80 12.94
N TYR A 37 -7.90 7.03 12.55
CA TYR A 37 -6.94 8.13 12.59
C TYR A 37 -6.43 8.40 14.02
N SER A 38 -7.35 8.49 14.99
CA SER A 38 -7.02 8.71 16.39
C SER A 38 -6.15 7.57 16.95
N TYR A 39 -6.47 6.32 16.58
CA TYR A 39 -5.66 5.17 16.92
C TYR A 39 -4.27 5.28 16.30
N TYR A 40 -4.17 5.57 14.98
CA TYR A 40 -2.89 5.72 14.30
C TYR A 40 -2.03 6.80 14.95
N LYS A 41 -2.58 8.00 15.17
CA LYS A 41 -1.90 9.13 15.80
C LYS A 41 -1.38 8.82 17.20
N LYS A 42 -2.08 7.96 17.95
CA LYS A 42 -1.66 7.56 19.31
C LYS A 42 -0.41 6.68 19.32
N TYR A 43 -0.24 5.83 18.32
CA TYR A 43 0.80 4.79 18.33
C TYR A 43 1.90 4.98 17.28
N TYR A 44 1.70 5.83 16.28
CA TYR A 44 2.61 6.03 15.16
C TYR A 44 2.77 7.51 14.80
N ASP A 45 3.86 7.84 14.14
CA ASP A 45 4.06 9.19 13.60
C ASP A 45 3.09 9.46 12.46
N ILE A 46 2.25 10.47 12.63
CA ILE A 46 1.24 10.85 11.64
C ILE A 46 1.86 11.32 10.33
N ASN A 47 3.06 11.90 10.37
CA ASN A 47 3.76 12.33 9.17
C ASN A 47 4.12 11.17 8.24
N SER A 48 4.17 9.95 8.78
CA SER A 48 4.38 8.76 7.95
C SER A 48 3.25 8.51 6.95
N LEU A 49 2.04 9.02 7.19
CA LEU A 49 0.94 8.95 6.23
C LEU A 49 1.18 9.83 4.98
N ASN A 50 2.20 10.71 5.00
CA ASN A 50 2.56 11.56 3.87
C ASN A 50 3.49 10.90 2.84
N VAL A 51 3.91 9.69 3.09
CA VAL A 51 4.91 9.00 2.25
C VAL A 51 4.39 8.79 0.84
N TYR A 52 3.10 8.62 0.68
CA TYR A 52 2.44 8.60 -0.63
C TYR A 52 1.15 9.42 -0.59
N LYS A 53 0.77 9.97 -1.72
CA LYS A 53 -0.45 10.80 -1.85
C LYS A 53 -1.52 10.01 -2.58
N ASP A 54 -2.72 10.00 -2.02
CA ASP A 54 -3.90 9.54 -2.76
C ASP A 54 -4.14 10.49 -3.94
N LYS A 55 -4.54 9.95 -5.08
CA LYS A 55 -4.81 10.77 -6.26
C LYS A 55 -6.13 11.51 -6.12
N ASP A 56 -6.11 12.78 -6.47
CA ASP A 56 -7.22 13.70 -6.30
C ASP A 56 -8.54 13.21 -6.92
N TYR A 57 -8.50 12.48 -8.02
CA TYR A 57 -9.72 12.02 -8.71
C TYR A 57 -10.50 10.92 -7.96
N LEU A 58 -9.86 10.23 -7.00
CA LEU A 58 -10.54 9.22 -6.16
C LEU A 58 -11.15 9.82 -4.90
N ILE A 59 -10.82 11.08 -4.60
CA ILE A 59 -11.10 11.71 -3.31
C ILE A 59 -12.55 12.15 -3.18
N GLU A 60 -13.13 12.68 -4.26
CA GLU A 60 -14.51 13.21 -4.21
C GLU A 60 -15.56 12.16 -3.88
N GLU A 61 -15.32 10.90 -4.27
CA GLU A 61 -16.27 9.80 -4.10
C GLU A 61 -15.93 8.89 -2.92
N THR A 62 -14.72 8.99 -2.37
CA THR A 62 -14.23 8.14 -1.28
C THR A 62 -14.34 8.85 0.06
N PRO A 63 -14.92 8.22 1.12
CA PRO A 63 -14.90 8.78 2.46
C PRO A 63 -13.48 9.09 2.91
N HIS A 64 -13.25 10.32 3.33
CA HIS A 64 -11.95 10.82 3.75
C HIS A 64 -12.09 11.91 4.82
N ILE A 65 -11.04 12.11 5.59
CA ILE A 65 -10.87 13.28 6.45
C ILE A 65 -9.74 14.14 5.89
N ASN A 66 -9.87 15.45 6.07
CA ASN A 66 -8.81 16.39 5.71
C ASN A 66 -8.17 16.90 7.00
N ILE A 67 -6.89 16.66 7.17
CA ILE A 67 -6.11 17.07 8.34
C ILE A 67 -4.91 17.85 7.84
N GLU A 68 -4.87 19.13 8.18
CA GLU A 68 -3.75 20.02 7.80
C GLU A 68 -3.47 20.00 6.28
N GLY A 69 -4.53 19.95 5.48
CA GLY A 69 -4.44 19.88 4.01
C GLY A 69 -4.14 18.49 3.45
N GLN A 70 -4.05 17.47 4.31
CA GLN A 70 -3.85 16.09 3.88
C GLN A 70 -5.17 15.34 3.84
N ILE A 71 -5.40 14.68 2.73
CA ILE A 71 -6.54 13.79 2.57
C ILE A 71 -6.16 12.40 3.05
N ILE A 72 -6.91 11.91 4.01
CA ILE A 72 -6.67 10.62 4.65
C ILE A 72 -7.90 9.75 4.46
N THR A 73 -7.73 8.67 3.70
CA THR A 73 -8.76 7.65 3.48
C THR A 73 -8.61 6.49 4.46
N GLN A 74 -9.67 5.71 4.63
CA GLN A 74 -9.63 4.49 5.43
C GLN A 74 -8.57 3.50 4.90
N ASP A 75 -8.51 3.36 3.59
CA ASP A 75 -7.55 2.48 2.92
C ASP A 75 -6.10 2.84 3.24
N ARG A 76 -5.81 4.14 3.28
CA ARG A 76 -4.47 4.65 3.61
C ARG A 76 -4.07 4.32 5.04
N ILE A 77 -4.97 4.56 6.00
CA ILE A 77 -4.67 4.23 7.41
C ILE A 77 -4.51 2.72 7.58
N ASN A 78 -5.41 1.92 7.00
CA ASN A 78 -5.34 0.46 7.10
C ASN A 78 -4.02 -0.07 6.52
N SER A 79 -3.63 0.39 5.33
CA SER A 79 -2.36 -0.04 4.70
C SER A 79 -1.14 0.38 5.52
N ALA A 80 -1.18 1.55 6.16
CA ALA A 80 -0.11 1.98 7.06
C ALA A 80 -0.06 1.13 8.35
N LEU A 81 -1.20 0.73 8.92
CA LEU A 81 -1.26 -0.18 10.06
C LEU A 81 -0.75 -1.59 9.70
N GLU A 82 -1.14 -2.11 8.55
CA GLU A 82 -0.62 -3.36 7.99
C GLU A 82 0.90 -3.30 7.83
N TYR A 83 1.42 -2.22 7.24
CA TYR A 83 2.85 -2.00 7.10
C TYR A 83 3.58 -2.04 8.45
N HIS A 84 3.09 -1.34 9.47
CA HIS A 84 3.73 -1.36 10.79
C HIS A 84 3.77 -2.75 11.43
N THR A 85 2.83 -3.61 11.10
CA THR A 85 2.84 -5.01 11.53
C THR A 85 3.92 -5.80 10.77
N ILE A 86 3.98 -5.63 9.46
CA ILE A 86 4.95 -6.30 8.58
C ILE A 86 6.37 -5.79 8.87
N LYS A 87 6.52 -4.51 9.17
CA LYS A 87 7.81 -3.88 9.48
C LYS A 87 8.56 -4.58 10.61
N LYS A 88 7.85 -5.08 11.62
CA LYS A 88 8.47 -5.84 12.72
C LYS A 88 9.22 -7.08 12.22
N VAL A 89 8.75 -7.68 11.13
CA VAL A 89 9.42 -8.82 10.48
C VAL A 89 10.54 -8.34 9.57
N ILE A 90 10.31 -7.29 8.78
CA ILE A 90 11.31 -6.71 7.88
C ILE A 90 12.56 -6.26 8.65
N ASP A 91 12.36 -5.67 9.83
CA ASP A 91 13.45 -5.13 10.64
C ASP A 91 14.39 -6.20 11.23
N ILE A 92 13.96 -7.47 11.29
CA ILE A 92 14.81 -8.60 11.71
C ILE A 92 15.98 -8.80 10.74
N TYR A 93 15.79 -8.48 9.46
CA TYR A 93 16.79 -8.68 8.42
C TYR A 93 17.71 -7.46 8.31
N GLN A 94 19.03 -7.69 8.34
CA GLN A 94 20.03 -6.63 8.19
C GLN A 94 20.26 -6.24 6.72
N ASN A 95 20.16 -7.21 5.82
CA ASN A 95 20.37 -7.03 4.38
C ASN A 95 19.08 -6.69 3.64
N LYS A 96 19.21 -6.34 2.36
CA LYS A 96 18.05 -6.23 1.46
C LYS A 96 17.34 -7.56 1.34
N ILE A 97 16.01 -7.48 1.30
CA ILE A 97 15.12 -8.65 1.27
C ILE A 97 14.31 -8.70 -0.03
N ASN A 98 13.88 -9.90 -0.39
CA ASN A 98 12.88 -10.12 -1.41
C ASN A 98 11.53 -10.38 -0.73
N LEU A 99 10.50 -9.65 -1.11
CA LEU A 99 9.14 -9.84 -0.59
C LEU A 99 8.23 -10.50 -1.63
N LEU A 100 7.35 -11.35 -1.16
CA LEU A 100 6.27 -11.93 -1.95
C LEU A 100 4.93 -11.58 -1.32
N GLU A 101 4.06 -10.96 -2.09
CA GLU A 101 2.67 -10.68 -1.73
C GLU A 101 1.74 -11.50 -2.61
N ILE A 102 0.88 -12.31 -1.98
CA ILE A 102 -0.13 -13.15 -2.65
C ILE A 102 -1.50 -12.57 -2.37
N GLY A 103 -2.28 -12.30 -3.40
CA GLY A 103 -3.59 -11.68 -3.27
C GLY A 103 -3.51 -10.18 -3.01
N ALA A 104 -2.61 -9.48 -3.68
CA ALA A 104 -2.34 -8.06 -3.45
C ALA A 104 -3.50 -7.11 -3.82
N GLY A 105 -4.50 -7.61 -4.53
CA GLY A 105 -5.66 -6.81 -4.94
C GLY A 105 -5.27 -5.58 -5.75
N SER A 106 -5.73 -4.41 -5.32
CA SER A 106 -5.38 -3.13 -5.98
C SER A 106 -3.97 -2.61 -5.66
N GLY A 107 -3.17 -3.35 -4.89
CA GLY A 107 -1.76 -3.02 -4.61
C GLY A 107 -1.52 -1.98 -3.52
N ARG A 108 -2.47 -1.77 -2.62
CA ARG A 108 -2.33 -0.79 -1.52
C ARG A 108 -1.17 -1.12 -0.58
N THR A 109 -1.08 -2.38 -0.17
CA THR A 109 0.00 -2.85 0.72
C THR A 109 1.34 -2.83 0.00
N THR A 110 1.41 -3.31 -1.26
CA THR A 110 2.60 -3.19 -2.11
C THR A 110 3.09 -1.76 -2.19
N GLU A 111 2.20 -0.81 -2.52
CA GLU A 111 2.51 0.61 -2.62
C GLU A 111 3.06 1.16 -1.30
N THR A 112 2.40 0.83 -0.20
CA THR A 112 2.80 1.29 1.13
C THR A 112 4.19 0.78 1.49
N ILE A 113 4.45 -0.52 1.35
CA ILE A 113 5.76 -1.10 1.66
C ILE A 113 6.85 -0.48 0.79
N LEU A 114 6.63 -0.34 -0.52
CA LEU A 114 7.59 0.27 -1.43
C LEU A 114 7.87 1.74 -1.09
N ALA A 115 6.87 2.47 -0.61
CA ALA A 115 7.01 3.87 -0.21
C ALA A 115 7.83 4.02 1.09
N PHE A 116 7.58 3.17 2.09
CA PHE A 116 8.27 3.24 3.38
C PHE A 116 9.66 2.59 3.36
N GLU A 117 9.84 1.50 2.63
CA GLU A 117 11.05 0.67 2.66
C GLU A 117 11.86 0.76 1.35
N LYS A 118 12.00 1.97 0.80
CA LYS A 118 12.64 2.23 -0.51
C LYS A 118 13.98 1.54 -0.73
N ASN A 119 14.79 1.44 0.33
CA ASN A 119 16.16 0.92 0.27
C ASN A 119 16.29 -0.51 0.79
N LYS A 120 15.28 -1.04 1.47
CA LYS A 120 15.31 -2.35 2.12
C LYS A 120 14.88 -3.47 1.18
N ILE A 121 13.99 -3.17 0.25
CA ILE A 121 13.44 -4.15 -0.67
C ILE A 121 14.36 -4.29 -1.89
N SER A 122 14.85 -5.51 -2.12
CA SER A 122 15.63 -5.86 -3.31
C SER A 122 14.72 -6.16 -4.49
N LYS A 123 13.78 -7.08 -4.30
CA LYS A 123 12.76 -7.46 -5.28
C LYS A 123 11.41 -7.59 -4.58
N TYR A 124 10.36 -7.14 -5.25
CA TYR A 124 8.99 -7.31 -4.79
C TYR A 124 8.21 -8.15 -5.79
N PHE A 125 7.78 -9.31 -5.37
CA PHE A 125 6.96 -10.23 -6.17
C PHE A 125 5.49 -10.06 -5.80
N VAL A 126 4.65 -9.84 -6.79
CA VAL A 126 3.20 -9.66 -6.65
C VAL A 126 2.49 -10.77 -7.39
N VAL A 127 1.68 -11.53 -6.69
CA VAL A 127 0.91 -12.64 -7.27
C VAL A 127 -0.56 -12.41 -7.06
N ASP A 128 -1.32 -12.36 -8.15
CA ASP A 128 -2.78 -12.23 -8.10
C ASP A 128 -3.41 -12.68 -9.42
N LEU A 129 -4.74 -12.60 -9.52
CA LEU A 129 -5.50 -12.81 -10.73
C LEU A 129 -5.38 -11.62 -11.69
N PRO A 130 -5.50 -11.82 -13.00
CA PRO A 130 -5.24 -10.79 -14.02
C PRO A 130 -5.94 -9.44 -13.78
N PRO A 131 -7.23 -9.36 -13.40
CA PRO A 131 -7.87 -8.06 -13.18
C PRO A 131 -7.24 -7.25 -12.04
N ALA A 132 -6.91 -7.93 -10.93
CA ALA A 132 -6.25 -7.30 -9.78
C ALA A 132 -4.80 -6.92 -10.10
N LEU A 133 -4.05 -7.79 -10.77
CA LEU A 133 -2.69 -7.49 -11.24
C LEU A 133 -2.64 -6.24 -12.11
N TYR A 134 -3.60 -6.08 -13.03
CA TYR A 134 -3.65 -4.92 -13.91
C TYR A 134 -3.83 -3.61 -13.11
N LEU A 135 -4.78 -3.59 -12.18
CA LEU A 135 -5.02 -2.41 -11.33
C LEU A 135 -3.77 -2.05 -10.49
N ASN A 136 -3.16 -3.07 -9.89
CA ASN A 136 -1.94 -2.91 -9.11
C ASN A 136 -0.78 -2.41 -9.99
N PHE A 137 -0.58 -3.00 -11.17
CA PHE A 137 0.45 -2.58 -12.12
C PHE A 137 0.32 -1.10 -12.49
N ILE A 138 -0.89 -0.64 -12.87
CA ILE A 138 -1.14 0.76 -13.23
C ILE A 138 -0.85 1.68 -12.03
N ARG A 139 -1.32 1.31 -10.84
CA ARG A 139 -1.06 2.06 -9.60
C ARG A 139 0.42 2.24 -9.36
N LEU A 140 1.19 1.16 -9.38
CA LEU A 140 2.63 1.23 -9.11
C LEU A 140 3.42 1.95 -10.20
N LYS A 141 3.10 1.72 -11.48
CA LYS A 141 3.73 2.46 -12.59
C LYS A 141 3.54 3.96 -12.47
N THR A 142 2.39 4.38 -11.98
CA THR A 142 2.09 5.81 -11.82
C THR A 142 2.78 6.41 -10.60
N ASN A 143 2.86 5.65 -9.49
CA ASN A 143 3.35 6.19 -8.22
C ASN A 143 4.86 6.01 -8.04
N PHE A 144 5.47 5.08 -8.79
CA PHE A 144 6.92 4.78 -8.77
C PHE A 144 7.47 4.72 -10.21
N PRO A 145 7.48 5.84 -10.95
CA PRO A 145 7.94 5.85 -12.34
C PRO A 145 9.44 5.49 -12.47
N GLU A 146 10.21 5.67 -11.40
CA GLU A 146 11.64 5.35 -11.34
C GLU A 146 11.93 3.84 -11.20
N LYS A 147 10.93 3.05 -10.77
CA LYS A 147 11.11 1.60 -10.59
C LYS A 147 10.86 0.83 -11.88
N LYS A 148 11.70 -0.18 -12.08
CA LYS A 148 11.51 -1.14 -13.16
C LYS A 148 10.42 -2.14 -12.77
N ILE A 149 9.21 -1.95 -13.28
CA ILE A 149 8.04 -2.76 -12.96
C ILE A 149 7.65 -3.56 -14.20
N GLY A 150 7.57 -4.88 -14.10
CA GLY A 150 7.25 -5.77 -15.19
C GLY A 150 6.22 -6.86 -14.84
N VAL A 151 5.49 -7.29 -15.85
CA VAL A 151 4.59 -8.44 -15.78
C VAL A 151 5.26 -9.61 -16.48
N ALA A 152 5.43 -10.73 -15.79
CA ALA A 152 6.03 -11.95 -16.34
C ALA A 152 5.04 -12.64 -17.30
N ASN A 153 4.89 -12.06 -18.48
CA ASN A 153 4.02 -12.61 -19.52
C ASN A 153 4.84 -13.48 -20.48
N ASN A 154 4.30 -14.63 -20.86
CA ASN A 154 4.92 -15.58 -21.80
C ASN A 154 6.31 -16.09 -21.36
N ILE A 155 6.60 -16.14 -20.08
CA ILE A 155 7.83 -16.69 -19.52
C ILE A 155 7.58 -18.16 -19.17
N ASN A 156 8.31 -19.05 -19.82
CA ASN A 156 8.09 -20.48 -19.69
C ASN A 156 9.35 -21.25 -19.24
N THR A 157 10.52 -20.64 -19.34
CA THR A 157 11.79 -21.26 -18.98
C THR A 157 12.42 -20.65 -17.73
N GLU A 158 13.33 -21.41 -17.11
CA GLU A 158 14.06 -20.95 -15.94
C GLU A 158 15.02 -19.80 -16.25
N ASP A 159 15.61 -19.80 -17.43
CA ASP A 159 16.55 -18.74 -17.81
C ASP A 159 15.82 -17.43 -18.13
N GLU A 160 14.69 -17.51 -18.83
CA GLU A 160 13.85 -16.34 -19.09
C GLU A 160 13.37 -15.67 -17.79
N ILE A 161 12.96 -16.45 -16.78
CA ILE A 161 12.51 -15.86 -15.50
C ILE A 161 13.66 -15.25 -14.72
N LYS A 162 14.86 -15.84 -14.74
CA LYS A 162 16.06 -15.27 -14.11
C LYS A 162 16.43 -13.93 -14.72
N GLU A 163 16.46 -13.87 -16.03
CA GLU A 163 16.73 -12.62 -16.75
C GLU A 163 15.67 -11.57 -16.44
N PHE A 164 14.39 -11.96 -16.49
CA PHE A 164 13.29 -11.06 -16.17
C PHE A 164 13.40 -10.50 -14.76
N ILE A 165 13.64 -11.35 -13.75
CA ILE A 165 13.81 -10.93 -12.35
C ILE A 165 15.01 -10.01 -12.19
N SER A 166 16.13 -10.29 -12.86
CA SER A 166 17.32 -9.44 -12.78
C SER A 166 17.06 -8.01 -13.25
N ASN A 167 16.20 -7.85 -14.25
CA ASN A 167 15.90 -6.59 -14.92
C ASN A 167 14.78 -5.76 -14.27
N HIS A 168 14.04 -6.31 -13.28
CA HIS A 168 12.90 -5.62 -12.67
C HIS A 168 13.01 -5.56 -11.15
N ASP A 169 12.50 -4.46 -10.57
CA ASP A 169 12.41 -4.26 -9.12
C ASP A 169 11.11 -4.84 -8.56
N VAL A 170 10.01 -4.70 -9.31
CA VAL A 170 8.70 -5.25 -8.98
C VAL A 170 8.25 -6.17 -10.09
N ILE A 171 7.93 -7.41 -9.73
CA ILE A 171 7.64 -8.51 -10.63
C ILE A 171 6.21 -9.00 -10.38
N PHE A 172 5.35 -8.87 -11.39
CA PHE A 172 3.99 -9.37 -11.37
C PHE A 172 3.94 -10.76 -11.97
N LEU A 173 3.36 -11.70 -11.22
CA LEU A 173 3.25 -13.11 -11.57
C LEU A 173 1.79 -13.58 -11.48
N LEU A 174 1.43 -14.48 -12.35
CA LEU A 174 0.19 -15.25 -12.21
C LEU A 174 0.40 -16.42 -11.23
N PRO A 175 -0.65 -16.91 -10.56
CA PRO A 175 -0.52 -17.98 -9.56
C PRO A 175 0.23 -19.23 -10.05
N HIS A 176 0.02 -19.65 -11.31
CA HIS A 176 0.70 -20.81 -11.89
C HIS A 176 2.22 -20.60 -12.13
N GLN A 177 2.69 -19.34 -12.06
CA GLN A 177 4.11 -19.02 -12.23
C GLN A 177 4.90 -19.06 -10.91
N LEU A 178 4.25 -19.27 -9.76
CA LEU A 178 4.94 -19.39 -8.47
C LEU A 178 5.99 -20.51 -8.45
N ASP A 179 5.74 -21.60 -9.16
CA ASP A 179 6.71 -22.71 -9.25
C ASP A 179 8.03 -22.29 -9.91
N LEU A 180 8.01 -21.29 -10.78
CA LEU A 180 9.23 -20.75 -11.38
C LEU A 180 10.15 -20.11 -10.34
N LEU A 181 9.60 -19.43 -9.34
CA LEU A 181 10.39 -18.86 -8.24
C LEU A 181 11.05 -19.95 -7.41
N LYS A 182 10.30 -21.02 -7.09
CA LYS A 182 10.80 -22.17 -6.32
C LYS A 182 11.94 -22.88 -7.06
N ARG A 183 11.76 -23.19 -8.33
CA ARG A 183 12.79 -23.88 -9.17
C ARG A 183 14.07 -23.07 -9.29
N ASN A 184 13.99 -21.75 -9.26
CA ASN A 184 15.13 -20.85 -9.34
C ASN A 184 15.78 -20.53 -7.99
N ASN A 185 15.40 -21.20 -6.91
CA ASN A 185 15.92 -20.98 -5.55
C ASN A 185 15.87 -19.51 -5.11
N ILE A 186 14.85 -18.77 -5.54
CA ILE A 186 14.66 -17.38 -5.14
C ILE A 186 14.29 -17.37 -3.65
N LYS A 187 15.18 -16.86 -2.82
CA LYS A 187 14.90 -16.69 -1.38
C LYS A 187 13.91 -15.56 -1.20
N ILE A 188 12.77 -15.88 -0.60
CA ILE A 188 11.70 -14.97 -0.20
C ILE A 188 11.74 -14.87 1.32
N GLN A 189 11.60 -13.66 1.84
CA GLN A 189 11.43 -13.37 3.26
C GLN A 189 10.00 -12.92 3.53
#